data_0b1e87fb013f717c07b48e3cc5627857
#
_entry.id   0b1e87fb013f717c07b48e3cc5627857
#
_cell.length_a   1.000
_cell.length_b   1.000
_cell.length_c   1.000
_cell.angle_alpha   90.00
_cell.angle_beta   90.00
_cell.angle_gamma   90.00
#
_symmetry.space_group_name_H-M   'P 1'
#
loop_
_entity.id
_entity.type
_entity.pdbx_description
1 polymer ?
#
loop_
_entity_poly.entity_id
_entity_poly.type
_entity_poly.pdbx_seq_one_letter_code
_entity_poly.pdbx_strand_id
1 'polypeptide(L)'
;WKRPVSIRNLGIPINSSENDLYFSPNDSLSGMLTSSRIGSITDKVTVCCNDLFYYQLPKPNESIKDTMEVTDEIATMLRLQRLIEEYHVTLYFHNDRPNPDNWDTITPYSYLDTYQSYIKRIPTYRTEYSKQLHGKDSLEAVDEIQDFFDDYVHRGVSDLKIFTAELIKELDNGNKIELSVKGYASPLAKSNYNINLTLRRINTLQNYLRRYPGNLFSKYLDNKAANGGLLKVIKVPFGEYRSDTTISDDFYDTRNSVYSKGAALERKIEIINLRLINDSIRKQIPFKFSLDSNKATYNLGKIDTLNFSWRLYLENSTDSIIEIDSIHTGCHCMAPKREKWKINPGEVEPLDIDFKMKGYSGLIGRKLEVFMKSGEIRELILLFEL
;
A
#
# COMPACT_ATOMS: atom_id res chain seq x y z
N TRP A 1 -8.58 10.37 -43.01
CA TRP A 1 -7.85 10.35 -41.75
C TRP A 1 -6.37 10.36 -42.05
N LYS A 2 -5.65 11.46 -41.70
CA LYS A 2 -4.18 11.48 -41.79
C LYS A 2 -3.65 10.72 -40.58
N ARG A 3 -2.74 9.76 -40.78
CA ARG A 3 -2.07 9.06 -39.68
C ARG A 3 -1.28 10.07 -38.85
N PRO A 4 -1.30 10.00 -37.51
CA PRO A 4 -0.48 10.89 -36.69
C PRO A 4 0.99 10.69 -37.01
N VAL A 5 1.75 11.79 -37.10
CA VAL A 5 3.17 11.79 -37.51
C VAL A 5 4.06 11.19 -36.41
N SER A 6 3.62 11.28 -35.13
CA SER A 6 4.29 10.64 -34.00
C SER A 6 3.29 10.41 -32.87
N ILE A 7 3.53 9.36 -32.07
CA ILE A 7 2.85 9.11 -30.82
C ILE A 7 3.86 9.43 -29.72
N ARG A 8 3.48 10.34 -28.80
CA ARG A 8 4.32 10.73 -27.66
C ARG A 8 3.54 10.57 -26.37
N ASN A 9 4.14 9.86 -25.40
CA ASN A 9 3.66 9.87 -24.03
C ASN A 9 3.96 11.23 -23.41
N LEU A 10 2.94 11.91 -22.89
CA LEU A 10 3.06 13.25 -22.30
C LEU A 10 3.55 13.23 -20.86
N GLY A 11 3.63 12.03 -20.24
CA GLY A 11 4.07 11.88 -18.85
C GLY A 11 3.03 12.31 -17.83
N ILE A 12 3.41 12.20 -16.56
CA ILE A 12 2.59 12.64 -15.42
C ILE A 12 2.53 14.18 -15.40
N PRO A 13 1.36 14.79 -15.08
CA PRO A 13 0.12 14.18 -14.61
C PRO A 13 -0.86 13.76 -15.71
N ILE A 14 -0.51 13.89 -16.99
CA ILE A 14 -1.44 13.66 -18.10
C ILE A 14 -1.62 12.15 -18.32
N ASN A 15 -0.52 11.39 -18.44
CA ASN A 15 -0.59 9.94 -18.54
C ASN A 15 -0.36 9.28 -17.18
N SER A 16 -1.22 8.32 -16.85
CA SER A 16 -1.13 7.47 -15.66
C SER A 16 -0.87 6.00 -16.04
N SER A 17 -0.82 5.11 -15.07
CA SER A 17 -0.77 3.65 -15.29
C SER A 17 -2.11 3.06 -15.73
N GLU A 18 -3.19 3.86 -15.63
CA GLU A 18 -4.55 3.46 -15.92
C GLU A 18 -4.97 3.87 -17.34
N ASN A 19 -6.21 3.57 -17.73
CA ASN A 19 -6.76 3.97 -19.02
C ASN A 19 -7.03 5.48 -19.03
N ASP A 20 -6.20 6.24 -19.74
CA ASP A 20 -6.36 7.66 -19.98
C ASP A 20 -6.92 7.88 -21.38
N LEU A 21 -8.11 8.45 -21.47
CA LEU A 21 -8.86 8.62 -22.70
C LEU A 21 -9.29 10.10 -22.88
N TYR A 22 -9.67 10.43 -24.11
CA TYR A 22 -10.30 11.73 -24.45
C TYR A 22 -9.55 12.96 -23.91
N PHE A 23 -8.22 12.97 -24.11
CA PHE A 23 -7.39 14.11 -23.78
C PHE A 23 -7.82 15.34 -24.60
N SER A 24 -8.20 16.41 -23.90
CA SER A 24 -8.63 17.68 -24.49
C SER A 24 -7.91 18.86 -23.84
N PRO A 25 -6.85 19.40 -24.44
CA PRO A 25 -6.17 20.57 -23.90
C PRO A 25 -7.03 21.82 -24.06
N ASN A 26 -7.11 22.64 -23.00
CA ASN A 26 -7.69 23.98 -23.07
C ASN A 26 -6.65 24.99 -23.58
N ASP A 27 -5.41 24.82 -23.12
CA ASP A 27 -4.24 25.61 -23.51
C ASP A 27 -2.96 24.74 -23.40
N SER A 28 -1.78 25.35 -23.47
CA SER A 28 -0.50 24.64 -23.37
C SER A 28 -0.21 24.06 -21.97
N LEU A 29 -0.95 24.48 -20.94
CA LEU A 29 -0.68 24.16 -19.54
C LEU A 29 -1.87 23.51 -18.83
N SER A 30 -3.06 23.53 -19.42
CA SER A 30 -4.26 22.99 -18.78
C SER A 30 -5.18 22.28 -19.75
N GLY A 31 -6.00 21.39 -19.24
CA GLY A 31 -6.99 20.68 -20.03
C GLY A 31 -7.74 19.63 -19.22
N MET A 32 -8.48 18.82 -19.93
CA MET A 32 -9.28 17.75 -19.38
C MET A 32 -8.91 16.41 -20.00
N LEU A 33 -9.06 15.35 -19.25
CA LEU A 33 -8.95 13.97 -19.71
C LEU A 33 -9.92 13.08 -18.95
N THR A 34 -10.28 11.95 -19.51
CA THR A 34 -11.02 10.93 -18.75
C THR A 34 -10.07 9.81 -18.37
N SER A 35 -10.16 9.34 -17.14
CA SER A 35 -9.26 8.32 -16.62
C SER A 35 -9.94 7.46 -15.56
N SER A 36 -9.51 6.22 -15.45
CA SER A 36 -9.83 5.33 -14.33
C SER A 36 -8.77 5.35 -13.21
N ARG A 37 -7.91 6.38 -13.20
CA ARG A 37 -6.84 6.54 -12.21
C ARG A 37 -7.37 6.67 -10.79
N ILE A 38 -6.49 6.48 -9.80
CA ILE A 38 -6.80 6.68 -8.38
C ILE A 38 -7.43 8.06 -8.17
N GLY A 39 -8.59 8.08 -7.49
CA GLY A 39 -9.42 9.29 -7.31
C GLY A 39 -10.66 9.30 -8.20
N SER A 40 -10.81 8.35 -9.13
CA SER A 40 -12.06 8.11 -9.84
C SER A 40 -13.16 7.68 -8.88
N ILE A 41 -14.37 8.18 -9.08
CA ILE A 41 -15.57 7.77 -8.33
C ILE A 41 -15.93 6.36 -8.82
N THR A 42 -15.42 5.35 -8.14
CA THR A 42 -15.81 3.96 -8.39
C THR A 42 -16.99 3.64 -7.49
N ASP A 43 -18.13 3.32 -8.08
CA ASP A 43 -19.14 2.58 -7.35
C ASP A 43 -18.59 1.19 -7.01
N LYS A 44 -18.79 0.74 -5.76
CA LYS A 44 -18.08 -0.39 -5.15
C LYS A 44 -18.28 -1.74 -5.84
N VAL A 45 -18.99 -1.82 -6.93
CA VAL A 45 -19.42 -3.08 -7.56
C VAL A 45 -18.94 -3.28 -9.01
N THR A 46 -18.55 -2.22 -9.71
CA THR A 46 -18.09 -2.36 -11.10
C THR A 46 -16.95 -1.39 -11.42
N VAL A 47 -15.86 -1.92 -11.93
CA VAL A 47 -14.79 -1.15 -12.58
C VAL A 47 -15.31 -0.64 -13.92
N CYS A 48 -16.22 0.31 -13.91
CA CYS A 48 -16.85 0.70 -15.18
C CYS A 48 -16.74 2.15 -15.44
N CYS A 49 -16.03 2.99 -14.95
CA CYS A 49 -16.18 4.38 -15.38
C CYS A 49 -14.87 5.15 -15.33
N ASN A 50 -14.55 5.78 -16.42
CA ASN A 50 -13.54 6.80 -16.48
C ASN A 50 -14.18 8.12 -16.02
N ASP A 51 -13.62 8.75 -15.00
CA ASP A 51 -14.03 10.07 -14.56
C ASP A 51 -13.32 11.18 -15.35
N LEU A 52 -13.89 12.36 -15.32
CA LEU A 52 -13.31 13.54 -15.93
C LEU A 52 -12.33 14.21 -14.96
N PHE A 53 -11.08 14.29 -15.37
CA PHE A 53 -10.01 14.96 -14.62
C PHE A 53 -9.61 16.25 -15.31
N TYR A 54 -9.46 17.30 -14.52
CA TYR A 54 -8.80 18.53 -14.94
C TYR A 54 -7.32 18.46 -14.55
N TYR A 55 -6.42 18.78 -15.48
CA TYR A 55 -5.01 18.93 -15.18
C TYR A 55 -4.57 20.38 -15.38
N GLN A 56 -3.60 20.81 -14.58
CA GLN A 56 -2.93 22.09 -14.74
C GLN A 56 -1.43 21.88 -14.53
N LEU A 57 -0.64 22.19 -15.57
CA LEU A 57 0.81 22.19 -15.49
C LEU A 57 1.30 23.51 -14.90
N PRO A 58 2.40 23.53 -14.14
CA PRO A 58 2.98 24.77 -13.65
C PRO A 58 3.44 25.65 -14.81
N LYS A 59 3.24 26.97 -14.68
CA LYS A 59 3.71 27.94 -15.68
C LYS A 59 5.23 27.93 -15.76
N PRO A 60 5.84 27.96 -16.96
CA PRO A 60 7.29 27.84 -17.13
C PRO A 60 8.11 28.97 -16.48
N ASN A 61 7.48 30.08 -16.03
CA ASN A 61 8.14 31.30 -15.54
C ASN A 61 7.65 31.83 -14.21
N GLU A 62 6.89 31.09 -13.43
CA GLU A 62 6.87 31.38 -12.00
C GLU A 62 8.14 30.73 -11.41
N SER A 63 9.24 31.47 -11.51
CA SER A 63 10.40 31.20 -10.64
C SER A 63 9.84 31.25 -9.22
N ILE A 64 9.69 30.08 -8.62
CA ILE A 64 9.70 29.93 -7.18
C ILE A 64 11.06 30.47 -6.75
N LYS A 65 11.11 31.79 -6.51
CA LYS A 65 12.19 32.47 -5.79
C LYS A 65 11.99 32.25 -4.29
N ASP A 66 11.76 31.01 -3.91
CA ASP A 66 12.24 30.43 -2.69
C ASP A 66 13.10 29.26 -3.14
N THR A 67 14.36 29.56 -3.28
CA THR A 67 15.43 28.58 -3.40
C THR A 67 15.50 27.81 -2.08
N MET A 68 14.55 26.93 -1.87
CA MET A 68 14.84 25.70 -1.17
C MET A 68 15.83 25.00 -2.09
N GLU A 69 17.12 25.08 -1.80
CA GLU A 69 18.10 24.20 -2.42
C GLU A 69 17.52 22.81 -2.27
N VAL A 70 17.16 22.17 -3.42
CA VAL A 70 16.72 20.80 -3.43
C VAL A 70 17.94 20.00 -3.05
N THR A 71 18.09 19.74 -1.75
CA THR A 71 19.18 18.92 -1.25
C THR A 71 19.05 17.54 -1.91
N ASP A 72 20.16 16.85 -2.13
CA ASP A 72 20.16 15.47 -2.67
C ASP A 72 19.18 14.56 -1.91
N GLU A 73 18.94 14.87 -0.66
CA GLU A 73 18.03 14.19 0.23
C GLU A 73 16.54 14.37 -0.19
N ILE A 74 16.12 15.60 -0.47
CA ILE A 74 14.76 15.89 -0.96
C ILE A 74 14.56 15.22 -2.32
N ALA A 75 15.54 15.29 -3.20
CA ALA A 75 15.50 14.61 -4.50
C ALA A 75 15.35 13.10 -4.33
N THR A 76 16.06 12.50 -3.38
CA THR A 76 15.94 11.06 -3.06
C THR A 76 14.56 10.72 -2.49
N MET A 77 14.03 11.52 -1.56
CA MET A 77 12.68 11.33 -1.01
C MET A 77 11.62 11.32 -2.13
N LEU A 78 11.72 12.28 -3.06
CA LEU A 78 10.79 12.36 -4.21
C LEU A 78 10.93 11.15 -5.14
N ARG A 79 12.16 10.62 -5.36
CA ARG A 79 12.35 9.39 -6.15
C ARG A 79 11.75 8.17 -5.46
N LEU A 80 11.94 8.01 -4.15
CA LEU A 80 11.36 6.91 -3.38
C LEU A 80 9.82 6.98 -3.36
N GLN A 81 9.26 8.19 -3.23
CA GLN A 81 7.81 8.38 -3.29
C GLN A 81 7.25 7.98 -4.67
N ARG A 82 7.88 8.44 -5.76
CA ARG A 82 7.49 8.03 -7.12
C ARG A 82 7.55 6.51 -7.31
N LEU A 83 8.55 5.86 -6.75
CA LEU A 83 8.72 4.42 -6.86
C LEU A 83 7.54 3.66 -6.24
N ILE A 84 6.98 4.15 -5.12
CA ILE A 84 5.77 3.59 -4.52
C ILE A 84 4.51 3.92 -5.34
N GLU A 85 4.40 5.14 -5.84
CA GLU A 85 3.23 5.59 -6.62
C GLU A 85 3.16 4.94 -8.00
N GLU A 86 4.31 4.66 -8.62
CA GLU A 86 4.39 4.06 -9.95
C GLU A 86 4.24 2.53 -9.92
N TYR A 87 4.86 1.87 -8.93
CA TYR A 87 4.86 0.41 -8.78
C TYR A 87 4.14 0.01 -7.50
N HIS A 88 2.83 -0.08 -7.53
CA HIS A 88 2.01 -0.55 -6.42
C HIS A 88 2.23 -2.05 -6.17
N VAL A 89 3.41 -2.44 -5.66
CA VAL A 89 3.80 -3.85 -5.50
C VAL A 89 2.86 -4.56 -4.54
N THR A 90 1.95 -5.34 -5.11
CA THR A 90 1.01 -6.22 -4.39
C THR A 90 1.27 -7.67 -4.78
N LEU A 91 1.52 -8.51 -3.80
CA LEU A 91 1.94 -9.89 -4.00
C LEU A 91 0.92 -10.84 -3.39
N TYR A 92 0.38 -11.74 -4.20
CA TYR A 92 -0.73 -12.62 -3.85
C TYR A 92 -0.29 -14.04 -3.50
N PHE A 93 -1.10 -14.71 -2.69
CA PHE A 93 -0.81 -16.05 -2.17
C PHE A 93 -2.02 -16.97 -2.28
N HIS A 94 -1.78 -18.25 -2.49
CA HIS A 94 -2.80 -19.26 -2.28
C HIS A 94 -3.19 -19.35 -0.80
N ASN A 95 -4.38 -19.91 -0.53
CA ASN A 95 -4.88 -20.10 0.82
C ASN A 95 -3.85 -20.87 1.67
N ASP A 96 -3.69 -20.41 2.92
CA ASP A 96 -2.76 -20.97 3.92
C ASP A 96 -1.33 -21.21 3.43
N ARG A 97 -0.82 -20.37 2.52
CA ARG A 97 0.56 -20.42 2.03
C ARG A 97 1.33 -19.15 2.39
N PRO A 98 2.67 -19.28 2.62
CA PRO A 98 3.48 -20.51 2.68
C PRO A 98 3.31 -21.30 3.99
N ASN A 99 3.78 -22.55 4.01
CA ASN A 99 3.78 -23.45 5.17
C ASN A 99 2.37 -23.59 5.81
N PRO A 100 1.47 -24.40 5.21
CA PRO A 100 0.15 -24.63 5.75
C PRO A 100 0.20 -25.28 7.14
N ASP A 101 -0.84 -25.05 7.92
CA ASP A 101 -1.01 -25.63 9.27
C ASP A 101 0.19 -25.37 10.22
N ASN A 102 0.86 -24.22 10.06
CA ASN A 102 2.06 -23.88 10.81
C ASN A 102 1.89 -22.54 11.55
N TRP A 103 2.32 -22.49 12.80
CA TRP A 103 2.28 -21.31 13.67
C TRP A 103 3.54 -20.44 13.60
N ASP A 104 4.58 -20.86 12.87
CA ASP A 104 5.78 -20.05 12.71
C ASP A 104 5.51 -18.73 12.00
N THR A 105 6.30 -17.72 12.33
CA THR A 105 6.25 -16.40 11.70
C THR A 105 7.26 -16.25 10.56
N ILE A 106 8.10 -17.24 10.35
CA ILE A 106 9.14 -17.29 9.32
C ILE A 106 8.95 -18.48 8.40
N THR A 107 9.58 -18.46 7.23
CA THR A 107 9.53 -19.52 6.22
C THR A 107 10.86 -19.60 5.46
N PRO A 108 11.29 -20.79 5.01
CA PRO A 108 12.44 -20.89 4.13
C PRO A 108 12.16 -20.48 2.68
N TYR A 109 10.89 -20.35 2.26
CA TYR A 109 10.52 -20.04 0.88
C TYR A 109 10.72 -18.56 0.57
N SER A 110 11.18 -18.25 -0.66
CA SER A 110 11.11 -16.91 -1.24
C SER A 110 9.73 -16.65 -1.84
N TYR A 111 9.44 -15.39 -2.17
CA TYR A 111 8.19 -15.09 -2.86
C TYR A 111 8.10 -15.80 -4.22
N LEU A 112 9.19 -15.89 -4.98
CA LEU A 112 9.15 -16.61 -6.26
C LEU A 112 8.84 -18.11 -6.11
N ASP A 113 9.25 -18.74 -5.02
CA ASP A 113 8.90 -20.14 -4.74
C ASP A 113 7.39 -20.27 -4.52
N THR A 114 6.80 -19.36 -3.75
CA THR A 114 5.35 -19.34 -3.48
C THR A 114 4.55 -18.98 -4.74
N TYR A 115 5.01 -18.03 -5.52
CA TYR A 115 4.41 -17.65 -6.79
C TYR A 115 4.40 -18.83 -7.77
N GLN A 116 5.52 -19.53 -7.97
CA GLN A 116 5.59 -20.69 -8.84
C GLN A 116 4.63 -21.81 -8.41
N SER A 117 4.50 -22.02 -7.10
CA SER A 117 3.52 -22.96 -6.55
C SER A 117 2.08 -22.50 -6.77
N TYR A 118 1.83 -21.18 -6.73
CA TYR A 118 0.50 -20.62 -6.88
C TYR A 118 0.00 -20.72 -8.33
N ILE A 119 0.80 -20.32 -9.31
CA ILE A 119 0.40 -20.37 -10.73
C ILE A 119 0.15 -21.79 -11.23
N LYS A 120 0.84 -22.80 -10.68
CA LYS A 120 0.55 -24.22 -10.97
C LYS A 120 -0.88 -24.64 -10.59
N ARG A 121 -1.58 -23.83 -9.77
CA ARG A 121 -2.95 -24.10 -9.32
C ARG A 121 -4.01 -23.42 -10.19
N ILE A 122 -3.64 -22.67 -11.22
CA ILE A 122 -4.60 -22.00 -12.12
C ILE A 122 -5.67 -22.98 -12.65
N PRO A 123 -5.32 -24.18 -13.15
CA PRO A 123 -6.34 -25.13 -13.60
C PRO A 123 -7.32 -25.53 -12.47
N THR A 124 -6.82 -25.75 -11.25
CA THR A 124 -7.67 -26.08 -10.11
C THR A 124 -8.61 -24.93 -9.75
N TYR A 125 -8.11 -23.67 -9.74
CA TYR A 125 -8.95 -22.49 -9.49
C TYR A 125 -10.07 -22.37 -10.51
N ARG A 126 -9.77 -22.51 -11.79
CA ARG A 126 -10.76 -22.49 -12.88
C ARG A 126 -11.82 -23.56 -12.68
N THR A 127 -11.42 -24.81 -12.43
CA THR A 127 -12.32 -25.94 -12.24
C THR A 127 -13.21 -25.74 -11.02
N GLU A 128 -12.65 -25.43 -9.86
CA GLU A 128 -13.43 -25.34 -8.61
C GLU A 128 -14.34 -24.11 -8.61
N TYR A 129 -13.90 -22.98 -9.15
CA TYR A 129 -14.70 -21.75 -9.19
C TYR A 129 -15.87 -21.84 -10.16
N SER A 130 -15.74 -22.56 -11.28
CA SER A 130 -16.80 -22.76 -12.29
C SER A 130 -17.67 -23.99 -12.04
N LYS A 131 -17.35 -24.84 -11.06
CA LYS A 131 -17.91 -26.19 -10.89
C LYS A 131 -19.43 -26.28 -10.82
N GLN A 132 -20.08 -25.26 -10.25
CA GLN A 132 -21.55 -25.21 -10.07
C GLN A 132 -22.25 -24.41 -11.17
N LEU A 133 -21.52 -23.93 -12.17
CA LEU A 133 -22.03 -23.11 -13.25
C LEU A 133 -22.11 -23.89 -14.56
N HIS A 134 -22.98 -23.46 -15.47
CA HIS A 134 -23.21 -24.10 -16.76
C HIS A 134 -23.21 -23.09 -17.90
N GLY A 135 -22.89 -23.56 -19.10
CA GLY A 135 -22.96 -22.76 -20.31
C GLY A 135 -22.07 -21.52 -20.25
N LYS A 136 -22.64 -20.35 -20.55
CA LYS A 136 -21.93 -19.07 -20.62
C LYS A 136 -21.37 -18.65 -19.26
N ASP A 137 -22.11 -18.82 -18.19
CA ASP A 137 -21.68 -18.42 -16.84
C ASP A 137 -20.42 -19.18 -16.39
N SER A 138 -20.31 -20.48 -16.79
CA SER A 138 -19.11 -21.27 -16.50
C SER A 138 -17.87 -20.75 -17.26
N LEU A 139 -18.04 -20.31 -18.51
CA LEU A 139 -16.96 -19.73 -19.29
C LEU A 139 -16.52 -18.39 -18.71
N GLU A 140 -17.46 -17.51 -18.38
CA GLU A 140 -17.17 -16.22 -17.75
C GLU A 140 -16.42 -16.39 -16.41
N ALA A 141 -16.80 -17.37 -15.60
CA ALA A 141 -16.10 -17.67 -14.34
C ALA A 141 -14.66 -18.16 -14.58
N VAL A 142 -14.41 -18.94 -15.63
CA VAL A 142 -13.06 -19.39 -15.99
C VAL A 142 -12.21 -18.20 -16.45
N ASP A 143 -12.77 -17.30 -17.25
CA ASP A 143 -12.10 -16.09 -17.72
C ASP A 143 -11.81 -15.13 -16.55
N GLU A 144 -12.76 -14.94 -15.62
CA GLU A 144 -12.58 -14.12 -14.42
C GLU A 144 -11.39 -14.60 -13.56
N ILE A 145 -11.20 -15.90 -13.43
CA ILE A 145 -10.03 -16.44 -12.72
C ILE A 145 -8.75 -16.24 -13.51
N GLN A 146 -8.78 -16.37 -14.84
CA GLN A 146 -7.61 -16.09 -15.65
C GLN A 146 -7.18 -14.64 -15.54
N ASP A 147 -8.12 -13.71 -15.68
CA ASP A 147 -7.89 -12.28 -15.53
C ASP A 147 -7.29 -11.95 -14.15
N PHE A 148 -7.80 -12.59 -13.08
CA PHE A 148 -7.21 -12.43 -11.76
C PHE A 148 -5.72 -12.83 -11.74
N PHE A 149 -5.35 -13.96 -12.34
CA PHE A 149 -3.95 -14.38 -12.35
C PHE A 149 -3.09 -13.46 -13.23
N ASP A 150 -3.60 -13.00 -14.36
CA ASP A 150 -2.86 -12.16 -15.30
C ASP A 150 -2.70 -10.73 -14.75
N ASP A 151 -3.80 -10.09 -14.34
CA ASP A 151 -3.82 -8.69 -13.93
C ASP A 151 -3.26 -8.44 -12.53
N TYR A 152 -3.31 -9.44 -11.64
CA TYR A 152 -2.89 -9.28 -10.26
C TYR A 152 -1.65 -10.12 -9.93
N VAL A 153 -1.69 -11.42 -10.16
CA VAL A 153 -0.61 -12.32 -9.69
C VAL A 153 0.64 -12.17 -10.55
N HIS A 154 0.51 -12.21 -11.87
CA HIS A 154 1.64 -12.04 -12.80
C HIS A 154 2.15 -10.61 -12.81
N ARG A 155 1.26 -9.62 -12.81
CA ARG A 155 1.60 -8.20 -12.73
C ARG A 155 2.37 -7.89 -11.47
N GLY A 156 1.93 -8.36 -10.29
CA GLY A 156 2.64 -8.14 -9.03
C GLY A 156 4.10 -8.62 -9.05
N VAL A 157 4.40 -9.75 -9.73
CA VAL A 157 5.79 -10.20 -9.90
C VAL A 157 6.57 -9.29 -10.85
N SER A 158 5.95 -8.81 -11.91
CA SER A 158 6.57 -7.88 -12.85
C SER A 158 6.92 -6.56 -12.16
N ASP A 159 5.98 -6.00 -11.41
CA ASP A 159 6.17 -4.78 -10.63
C ASP A 159 7.24 -4.95 -9.55
N LEU A 160 7.26 -6.09 -8.85
CA LEU A 160 8.31 -6.42 -7.88
C LEU A 160 9.70 -6.41 -8.51
N LYS A 161 9.86 -6.97 -9.71
CA LYS A 161 11.17 -7.02 -10.40
C LYS A 161 11.66 -5.63 -10.76
N ILE A 162 10.79 -4.76 -11.29
CA ILE A 162 11.15 -3.40 -11.67
C ILE A 162 11.43 -2.59 -10.39
N PHE A 163 10.53 -2.65 -9.41
CA PHE A 163 10.70 -2.00 -8.12
C PHE A 163 12.05 -2.33 -7.45
N THR A 164 12.42 -3.62 -7.40
CA THR A 164 13.69 -4.02 -6.77
C THR A 164 14.91 -3.58 -7.58
N ALA A 165 14.82 -3.51 -8.92
CA ALA A 165 15.88 -2.99 -9.76
C ALA A 165 16.11 -1.47 -9.56
N GLU A 166 15.07 -0.71 -9.26
CA GLU A 166 15.20 0.71 -8.93
C GLU A 166 15.65 0.91 -7.47
N LEU A 167 15.11 0.15 -6.53
CA LEU A 167 15.48 0.22 -5.12
C LEU A 167 16.98 -0.05 -4.89
N ILE A 168 17.58 -0.99 -5.63
CA ILE A 168 19.00 -1.30 -5.48
C ILE A 168 19.88 -0.11 -5.88
N LYS A 169 19.48 0.69 -6.88
CA LYS A 169 20.21 1.89 -7.29
C LYS A 169 20.29 2.92 -6.16
N GLU A 170 19.17 3.12 -5.46
CA GLU A 170 19.15 4.05 -4.31
C GLU A 170 20.01 3.54 -3.15
N LEU A 171 20.06 2.23 -2.92
CA LEU A 171 20.93 1.63 -1.91
C LEU A 171 22.42 1.70 -2.33
N ASP A 172 22.73 1.53 -3.61
CA ASP A 172 24.09 1.66 -4.15
C ASP A 172 24.59 3.12 -4.06
N ASN A 173 23.71 4.10 -4.04
CA ASN A 173 24.03 5.50 -3.74
C ASN A 173 24.32 5.76 -2.24
N GLY A 174 24.28 4.74 -1.39
CA GLY A 174 24.56 4.86 0.04
C GLY A 174 23.32 5.26 0.88
N ASN A 175 22.14 5.32 0.28
CA ASN A 175 20.93 5.68 0.97
C ASN A 175 20.53 4.62 2.00
N LYS A 176 20.10 5.08 3.18
CA LYS A 176 19.50 4.23 4.22
C LYS A 176 18.00 4.29 4.06
N ILE A 177 17.38 3.16 3.74
CA ILE A 177 15.98 3.09 3.35
C ILE A 177 15.20 2.16 4.28
N GLU A 178 14.02 2.60 4.66
CA GLU A 178 13.03 1.79 5.36
C GLU A 178 11.90 1.43 4.40
N LEU A 179 11.66 0.13 4.25
CA LEU A 179 10.63 -0.47 3.40
C LEU A 179 9.53 -1.03 4.29
N SER A 180 8.33 -0.45 4.27
CA SER A 180 7.18 -0.93 5.03
C SER A 180 6.31 -1.87 4.19
N VAL A 181 6.06 -3.07 4.72
CA VAL A 181 5.29 -4.12 4.04
C VAL A 181 4.11 -4.53 4.90
N LYS A 182 2.90 -4.38 4.38
CA LYS A 182 1.65 -4.77 5.04
C LYS A 182 1.18 -6.14 4.55
N GLY A 183 0.74 -6.98 5.46
CA GLY A 183 0.24 -8.33 5.14
C GLY A 183 -1.22 -8.51 5.52
N TYR A 184 -1.98 -9.17 4.63
CA TYR A 184 -3.39 -9.46 4.80
C TYR A 184 -3.65 -10.97 4.70
N ALA A 185 -4.70 -11.43 5.38
CA ALA A 185 -5.21 -12.78 5.29
C ALA A 185 -6.73 -12.75 5.16
N SER A 186 -7.30 -13.72 4.46
CA SER A 186 -8.75 -13.92 4.42
C SER A 186 -9.26 -14.43 5.77
N PRO A 187 -10.55 -14.23 6.13
CA PRO A 187 -11.12 -14.56 7.44
C PRO A 187 -11.26 -16.06 7.72
N LEU A 188 -10.76 -16.92 6.86
CA LEU A 188 -10.91 -18.39 6.91
C LEU A 188 -10.20 -19.07 8.10
N ALA A 189 -9.46 -18.33 8.96
CA ALA A 189 -8.74 -18.87 10.11
C ALA A 189 -8.83 -17.94 11.32
N LYS A 190 -8.43 -18.43 12.50
CA LYS A 190 -8.39 -17.63 13.72
C LYS A 190 -7.44 -16.43 13.60
N SER A 191 -7.82 -15.30 14.15
CA SER A 191 -7.09 -14.02 14.03
C SER A 191 -5.60 -14.12 14.39
N ASN A 192 -5.23 -14.85 15.45
CA ASN A 192 -3.83 -15.05 15.81
C ASN A 192 -3.04 -15.88 14.77
N TYR A 193 -3.68 -16.87 14.18
CA TYR A 193 -3.08 -17.64 13.10
C TYR A 193 -2.84 -16.77 11.87
N ASN A 194 -3.82 -15.93 11.52
CA ASN A 194 -3.75 -15.01 10.40
C ASN A 194 -2.63 -13.98 10.56
N ILE A 195 -2.37 -13.49 11.78
CA ILE A 195 -1.21 -12.64 12.06
C ILE A 195 0.11 -13.37 11.73
N ASN A 196 0.28 -14.59 12.22
CA ASN A 196 1.49 -15.39 11.95
C ASN A 196 1.64 -15.71 10.45
N LEU A 197 0.52 -16.05 9.78
CA LEU A 197 0.51 -16.27 8.33
C LEU A 197 0.93 -15.01 7.56
N THR A 198 0.46 -13.83 7.96
CA THR A 198 0.88 -12.58 7.30
C THR A 198 2.35 -12.28 7.52
N LEU A 199 2.90 -12.56 8.70
CA LEU A 199 4.34 -12.46 8.96
C LEU A 199 5.15 -13.43 8.09
N ARG A 200 4.69 -14.69 7.92
CA ARG A 200 5.32 -15.64 6.99
C ARG A 200 5.29 -15.13 5.54
N ARG A 201 4.16 -14.56 5.10
CA ARG A 201 4.04 -13.97 3.76
C ARG A 201 5.02 -12.80 3.56
N ILE A 202 5.13 -11.90 4.52
CA ILE A 202 6.12 -10.81 4.48
C ILE A 202 7.55 -11.36 4.48
N ASN A 203 7.80 -12.43 5.24
CA ASN A 203 9.11 -13.08 5.26
C ASN A 203 9.51 -13.66 3.89
N THR A 204 8.55 -14.08 3.04
CA THR A 204 8.86 -14.52 1.67
C THR A 204 9.47 -13.40 0.82
N LEU A 205 9.02 -12.16 1.00
CA LEU A 205 9.61 -11.00 0.33
C LEU A 205 11.03 -10.73 0.84
N GLN A 206 11.29 -10.83 2.15
CA GLN A 206 12.65 -10.71 2.68
C GLN A 206 13.57 -11.79 2.10
N ASN A 207 13.08 -13.03 2.00
CA ASN A 207 13.84 -14.12 1.39
C ASN A 207 14.08 -13.90 -0.10
N TYR A 208 13.12 -13.31 -0.83
CA TYR A 208 13.30 -12.89 -2.22
C TYR A 208 14.42 -11.84 -2.33
N LEU A 209 14.41 -10.81 -1.51
CA LEU A 209 15.47 -9.79 -1.49
C LEU A 209 16.84 -10.42 -1.17
N ARG A 210 16.92 -11.31 -0.18
CA ARG A 210 18.17 -12.01 0.16
C ARG A 210 18.71 -12.89 -0.98
N ARG A 211 17.82 -13.51 -1.76
CA ARG A 211 18.15 -14.36 -2.91
C ARG A 211 18.17 -13.61 -4.24
N TYR A 212 18.05 -12.28 -4.21
CA TYR A 212 18.15 -11.47 -5.41
C TYR A 212 19.48 -11.74 -6.14
N PRO A 213 19.55 -11.73 -7.48
CA PRO A 213 20.74 -12.09 -8.23
C PRO A 213 22.02 -11.48 -7.63
N GLY A 214 23.05 -12.28 -7.46
CA GLY A 214 24.31 -11.87 -6.83
C GLY A 214 24.19 -11.56 -5.33
N ASN A 215 23.09 -11.89 -4.65
CA ASN A 215 22.83 -11.54 -3.24
C ASN A 215 23.00 -10.03 -2.94
N LEU A 216 22.72 -9.18 -3.95
CA LEU A 216 22.99 -7.74 -3.89
C LEU A 216 22.35 -7.03 -2.70
N PHE A 217 21.13 -7.45 -2.28
CA PHE A 217 20.47 -6.83 -1.12
C PHE A 217 21.01 -7.31 0.22
N SER A 218 21.73 -8.45 0.30
CA SER A 218 22.14 -9.02 1.58
C SER A 218 23.04 -8.09 2.38
N LYS A 219 23.98 -7.40 1.74
CA LYS A 219 24.86 -6.43 2.40
C LYS A 219 24.10 -5.26 3.04
N TYR A 220 22.98 -4.83 2.42
CA TYR A 220 22.13 -3.74 2.93
C TYR A 220 21.17 -4.22 4.03
N LEU A 221 20.60 -5.41 3.88
CA LEU A 221 19.74 -6.03 4.89
C LEU A 221 20.50 -6.38 6.18
N ASP A 222 21.78 -6.69 6.06
CA ASP A 222 22.67 -7.07 7.19
C ASP A 222 23.46 -5.87 7.75
N ASN A 223 23.24 -4.67 7.25
CA ASN A 223 24.00 -3.46 7.62
C ASN A 223 25.51 -3.62 7.44
N LYS A 224 25.94 -4.24 6.34
CA LYS A 224 27.36 -4.54 6.01
C LYS A 224 27.84 -3.87 4.72
N ALA A 225 27.05 -2.95 4.17
CA ALA A 225 27.39 -2.26 2.94
C ALA A 225 28.49 -1.21 3.19
N ALA A 226 29.61 -1.30 2.45
CA ALA A 226 30.75 -0.41 2.58
C ALA A 226 30.42 1.06 2.25
N ASN A 227 29.39 1.28 1.40
CA ASN A 227 28.91 2.63 1.04
C ASN A 227 27.98 3.25 2.11
N GLY A 228 27.73 2.58 3.24
CA GLY A 228 26.84 3.04 4.31
C GLY A 228 25.36 2.84 4.04
N GLY A 229 24.96 2.31 2.87
CA GLY A 229 23.58 2.00 2.54
C GLY A 229 22.98 0.96 3.49
N LEU A 230 21.68 1.07 3.76
CA LEU A 230 20.94 0.18 4.65
C LEU A 230 19.52 -0.05 4.12
N LEU A 231 19.05 -1.28 4.17
CA LEU A 231 17.64 -1.60 3.92
C LEU A 231 17.00 -2.22 5.17
N LYS A 232 16.10 -1.49 5.79
CA LYS A 232 15.33 -1.99 6.92
C LYS A 232 13.91 -2.36 6.45
N VAL A 233 13.49 -3.60 6.63
CA VAL A 233 12.12 -4.05 6.30
C VAL A 233 11.24 -3.99 7.53
N ILE A 234 10.21 -3.15 7.48
CA ILE A 234 9.19 -3.03 8.53
C ILE A 234 8.01 -3.92 8.17
N LYS A 235 7.71 -4.86 9.06
CA LYS A 235 6.60 -5.79 8.89
C LYS A 235 5.36 -5.28 9.59
N VAL A 236 4.26 -5.16 8.85
CA VAL A 236 2.95 -4.75 9.37
C VAL A 236 1.97 -5.91 9.19
N PRO A 237 1.92 -6.86 10.15
CA PRO A 237 0.96 -7.95 10.09
C PRO A 237 -0.42 -7.41 10.42
N PHE A 238 -1.27 -7.23 9.41
CA PHE A 238 -2.61 -6.68 9.60
C PHE A 238 -3.65 -7.76 9.90
N GLY A 239 -3.34 -9.04 9.60
CA GLY A 239 -4.25 -10.16 9.82
C GLY A 239 -5.52 -10.07 8.96
N GLU A 240 -6.66 -10.29 9.58
CA GLU A 240 -7.95 -10.07 8.95
C GLU A 240 -8.23 -8.57 8.85
N TYR A 241 -8.40 -8.09 7.64
CA TYR A 241 -9.18 -6.88 7.40
C TYR A 241 -10.66 -7.30 7.35
N ARG A 242 -11.61 -6.44 7.77
CA ARG A 242 -13.04 -6.71 7.55
C ARG A 242 -13.22 -7.00 6.07
N SER A 243 -13.15 -8.29 5.75
CA SER A 243 -13.35 -8.80 4.42
C SER A 243 -14.77 -8.46 4.00
N ASP A 244 -14.95 -8.34 2.72
CA ASP A 244 -16.26 -8.34 2.10
C ASP A 244 -17.09 -9.45 2.76
N THR A 245 -18.27 -9.10 3.30
CA THR A 245 -19.19 -10.04 3.97
C THR A 245 -19.64 -11.18 3.06
N THR A 246 -19.28 -11.13 1.77
CA THR A 246 -19.56 -12.17 0.78
C THR A 246 -18.55 -13.30 0.79
N ILE A 247 -17.40 -13.18 1.49
CA ILE A 247 -16.42 -14.26 1.57
C ILE A 247 -16.86 -15.27 2.63
N SER A 248 -17.10 -16.50 2.18
CA SER A 248 -17.58 -17.60 3.02
C SER A 248 -16.42 -18.32 3.72
N ASP A 249 -16.62 -18.67 5.01
CA ASP A 249 -15.72 -19.55 5.77
C ASP A 249 -15.90 -21.02 5.39
N ASP A 250 -17.02 -21.36 4.70
CA ASP A 250 -17.30 -22.73 4.29
C ASP A 250 -16.40 -23.15 3.13
N PHE A 251 -15.54 -24.12 3.38
CA PHE A 251 -14.66 -24.69 2.35
C PHE A 251 -15.42 -25.27 1.15
N TYR A 252 -16.67 -25.72 1.35
CA TYR A 252 -17.51 -26.30 0.30
C TYR A 252 -18.20 -25.22 -0.56
N ASP A 253 -18.23 -23.98 -0.11
CA ASP A 253 -18.71 -22.85 -0.92
C ASP A 253 -17.62 -22.41 -1.90
N THR A 254 -17.45 -23.15 -2.98
CA THR A 254 -16.40 -22.94 -3.97
C THR A 254 -16.47 -21.57 -4.66
N ARG A 255 -17.64 -20.93 -4.67
CA ARG A 255 -17.86 -19.61 -5.29
C ARG A 255 -17.43 -18.45 -4.40
N ASN A 256 -17.48 -18.58 -3.08
CA ASN A 256 -17.24 -17.49 -2.14
C ASN A 256 -16.09 -17.78 -1.16
N SER A 257 -15.45 -18.96 -1.24
CA SER A 257 -14.41 -19.40 -0.33
C SER A 257 -13.02 -19.45 -1.03
N VAL A 258 -12.26 -20.52 -0.79
CA VAL A 258 -10.81 -20.65 -1.12
C VAL A 258 -10.48 -20.30 -2.57
N TYR A 259 -11.31 -20.71 -3.52
CA TYR A 259 -11.06 -20.58 -4.96
C TYR A 259 -11.68 -19.34 -5.59
N SER A 260 -12.43 -18.54 -4.82
CA SER A 260 -13.05 -17.32 -5.32
C SER A 260 -12.02 -16.20 -5.56
N LYS A 261 -12.30 -15.35 -6.55
CA LYS A 261 -11.51 -14.13 -6.82
C LYS A 261 -11.51 -13.21 -5.60
N GLY A 262 -12.67 -13.00 -4.94
CA GLY A 262 -12.78 -12.17 -3.75
C GLY A 262 -11.84 -12.63 -2.63
N ALA A 263 -11.91 -13.93 -2.25
CA ALA A 263 -11.02 -14.46 -1.23
C ALA A 263 -9.53 -14.45 -1.66
N ALA A 264 -9.24 -14.60 -2.96
CA ALA A 264 -7.89 -14.53 -3.47
C ALA A 264 -7.29 -13.12 -3.36
N LEU A 265 -8.08 -12.07 -3.58
CA LEU A 265 -7.67 -10.66 -3.44
C LEU A 265 -7.32 -10.28 -1.99
N GLU A 266 -7.88 -10.96 -0.99
CA GLU A 266 -7.58 -10.72 0.43
C GLU A 266 -6.24 -11.35 0.87
N ARG A 267 -5.71 -12.31 0.13
CA ARG A 267 -4.50 -13.07 0.49
C ARG A 267 -3.24 -12.47 -0.14
N LYS A 268 -2.79 -11.33 0.40
CA LYS A 268 -1.73 -10.53 -0.19
C LYS A 268 -0.77 -9.92 0.83
N ILE A 269 0.34 -9.43 0.32
CA ILE A 269 1.17 -8.43 0.98
C ILE A 269 1.32 -7.23 0.04
N GLU A 270 1.45 -6.04 0.61
CA GLU A 270 1.60 -4.80 -0.13
C GLU A 270 2.83 -4.03 0.39
N ILE A 271 3.62 -3.51 -0.52
CA ILE A 271 4.61 -2.50 -0.18
C ILE A 271 3.87 -1.18 -0.06
N ILE A 272 3.82 -0.63 1.17
CA ILE A 272 3.00 0.54 1.47
C ILE A 272 3.79 1.82 1.66
N ASN A 273 5.11 1.73 1.91
CA ASN A 273 5.92 2.91 2.12
C ASN A 273 7.41 2.63 1.89
N LEU A 274 8.12 3.65 1.35
CA LEU A 274 9.57 3.76 1.29
C LEU A 274 9.98 5.11 1.84
N ARG A 275 10.93 5.13 2.77
CA ARG A 275 11.44 6.40 3.28
C ARG A 275 12.92 6.33 3.59
N LEU A 276 13.60 7.48 3.53
CA LEU A 276 14.95 7.62 4.03
C LEU A 276 14.98 7.50 5.57
N ILE A 277 15.95 6.75 6.07
CA ILE A 277 16.29 6.75 7.49
C ILE A 277 17.24 7.92 7.71
N ASN A 278 16.73 9.03 8.23
CA ASN A 278 17.53 10.18 8.57
C ASN A 278 17.26 10.60 10.01
N ASP A 279 18.29 10.46 10.86
CA ASP A 279 18.19 10.78 12.29
C ASP A 279 18.04 12.29 12.54
N SER A 280 18.47 13.12 11.58
CA SER A 280 18.41 14.58 11.70
C SER A 280 17.01 15.12 11.46
N ILE A 281 16.23 14.51 10.56
CA ILE A 281 14.87 14.93 10.23
C ILE A 281 13.85 14.48 11.28
N ARG A 282 14.11 13.39 12.02
CA ARG A 282 13.21 12.91 13.10
C ARG A 282 12.90 13.97 14.15
N LYS A 283 13.73 14.99 14.32
CA LYS A 283 13.56 16.03 15.34
C LYS A 283 12.81 17.28 14.86
N GLN A 284 12.53 17.45 13.56
CA GLN A 284 12.08 18.74 13.01
C GLN A 284 10.73 18.73 12.26
N ILE A 285 10.18 17.58 11.88
CA ILE A 285 8.89 17.56 11.19
C ILE A 285 7.82 17.07 12.18
N PRO A 286 6.90 17.92 12.62
CA PRO A 286 5.72 17.45 13.33
C PRO A 286 4.97 16.49 12.42
N PHE A 287 4.56 15.34 12.95
CA PHE A 287 3.73 14.38 12.22
C PHE A 287 2.44 15.06 11.81
N LYS A 288 2.34 15.40 10.51
CA LYS A 288 1.24 16.18 9.95
C LYS A 288 0.49 15.31 8.96
N PHE A 289 -0.81 15.21 9.13
CA PHE A 289 -1.70 14.47 8.25
C PHE A 289 -2.69 15.41 7.59
N SER A 290 -2.58 15.54 6.27
CA SER A 290 -3.59 16.27 5.50
C SER A 290 -4.87 15.44 5.41
N LEU A 291 -5.97 16.03 5.84
CA LEU A 291 -7.29 15.42 5.76
C LEU A 291 -7.85 15.32 4.33
N ASP A 292 -7.14 15.86 3.33
CA ASP A 292 -7.41 15.61 1.91
C ASP A 292 -6.97 14.21 1.48
N SER A 293 -5.98 13.65 2.17
CA SER A 293 -5.47 12.31 1.87
C SER A 293 -6.34 11.27 2.54
N ASN A 294 -6.74 10.24 1.78
CA ASN A 294 -7.55 9.16 2.33
C ASN A 294 -6.77 8.29 3.33
N LYS A 295 -5.43 8.25 3.21
CA LYS A 295 -4.60 7.35 3.99
C LYS A 295 -3.18 7.88 4.18
N ALA A 296 -2.60 7.61 5.36
CA ALA A 296 -1.18 7.84 5.62
C ALA A 296 -0.59 6.74 6.53
N THR A 297 0.73 6.59 6.45
CA THR A 297 1.48 5.66 7.32
C THR A 297 2.63 6.43 7.98
N TYR A 298 2.69 6.37 9.32
CA TYR A 298 3.75 6.99 10.11
C TYR A 298 4.52 5.93 10.88
N ASN A 299 5.84 6.03 10.84
CA ASN A 299 6.71 5.23 11.68
C ASN A 299 7.23 6.10 12.83
N LEU A 300 6.82 5.76 14.05
CA LEU A 300 7.22 6.45 15.27
C LEU A 300 8.63 6.02 15.75
N GLY A 301 9.20 4.99 15.12
CA GLY A 301 10.51 4.44 15.47
C GLY A 301 10.47 3.51 16.68
N LYS A 302 11.62 3.40 17.36
CA LYS A 302 11.74 2.62 18.59
C LYS A 302 11.22 3.45 19.78
N ILE A 303 10.39 2.84 20.58
CA ILE A 303 9.79 3.41 21.81
C ILE A 303 10.28 2.57 22.98
N ASP A 304 10.95 3.20 23.92
CA ASP A 304 11.55 2.50 25.07
C ASP A 304 10.61 2.41 26.29
N THR A 305 9.34 2.82 26.13
CA THR A 305 8.36 2.81 27.22
C THR A 305 7.05 2.16 26.78
N LEU A 306 6.43 1.39 27.69
CA LEU A 306 5.14 0.71 27.43
C LEU A 306 3.92 1.65 27.51
N ASN A 307 4.10 2.85 28.08
CA ASN A 307 3.08 3.89 28.11
C ASN A 307 3.70 5.18 27.59
N PHE A 308 3.13 5.75 26.54
CA PHE A 308 3.60 6.99 25.95
C PHE A 308 2.45 7.77 25.32
N SER A 309 2.65 9.06 25.17
CA SER A 309 1.75 9.92 24.38
C SER A 309 2.46 10.35 23.10
N TRP A 310 1.71 10.40 22.01
CA TRP A 310 2.20 10.86 20.74
C TRP A 310 1.28 11.93 20.17
N ARG A 311 1.86 12.97 19.55
CA ARG A 311 1.13 14.07 18.96
C ARG A 311 1.18 14.02 17.44
N LEU A 312 -0.01 13.98 16.84
CA LEU A 312 -0.26 14.13 15.42
C LEU A 312 -0.88 15.51 15.17
N TYR A 313 -0.55 16.10 14.04
CA TYR A 313 -1.21 17.32 13.59
C TYR A 313 -2.12 16.99 12.40
N LEU A 314 -3.41 17.29 12.53
CA LEU A 314 -4.39 17.16 11.46
C LEU A 314 -4.50 18.49 10.72
N GLU A 315 -4.31 18.47 9.42
CA GLU A 315 -4.38 19.66 8.57
C GLU A 315 -5.61 19.60 7.67
N ASN A 316 -6.35 20.68 7.63
CA ASN A 316 -7.38 20.89 6.64
C ASN A 316 -6.82 21.69 5.47
N SER A 317 -6.40 21.03 4.40
CA SER A 317 -5.92 21.68 3.17
C SER A 317 -7.04 21.99 2.18
N THR A 318 -8.32 21.74 2.54
CA THR A 318 -9.48 22.04 1.70
C THR A 318 -9.93 23.48 1.86
N ASP A 319 -10.81 23.94 0.97
CA ASP A 319 -11.45 25.27 1.04
C ASP A 319 -12.71 25.29 1.93
N SER A 320 -13.06 24.17 2.58
CA SER A 320 -14.25 24.04 3.40
C SER A 320 -13.91 23.60 4.83
N ILE A 321 -14.81 23.90 5.79
CA ILE A 321 -14.65 23.44 7.18
C ILE A 321 -14.81 21.92 7.23
N ILE A 322 -13.83 21.24 7.81
CA ILE A 322 -13.91 19.82 8.10
C ILE A 322 -14.44 19.64 9.53
N GLU A 323 -15.54 18.88 9.66
CA GLU A 323 -16.09 18.49 10.96
C GLU A 323 -15.75 17.01 11.23
N ILE A 324 -14.93 16.76 12.27
CA ILE A 324 -14.63 15.41 12.74
C ILE A 324 -15.75 14.97 13.67
N ASP A 325 -16.35 13.82 13.37
CA ASP A 325 -17.43 13.24 14.17
C ASP A 325 -16.89 12.27 15.23
N SER A 326 -15.94 11.41 14.87
CA SER A 326 -15.31 10.48 15.79
C SER A 326 -13.93 10.03 15.34
N ILE A 327 -13.16 9.51 16.29
CA ILE A 327 -11.88 8.85 16.02
C ILE A 327 -11.94 7.44 16.58
N HIS A 328 -11.73 6.45 15.70
CA HIS A 328 -11.71 5.06 16.09
C HIS A 328 -10.29 4.51 16.07
N THR A 329 -9.97 3.73 17.07
CA THR A 329 -8.68 3.04 17.18
C THR A 329 -8.90 1.55 17.00
N GLY A 330 -7.98 0.89 16.30
CA GLY A 330 -8.04 -0.55 16.06
C GLY A 330 -7.79 -1.41 17.29
N CYS A 331 -7.54 -0.80 18.49
CA CYS A 331 -7.34 -1.50 19.75
C CYS A 331 -7.67 -0.60 20.96
N HIS A 332 -7.98 -1.21 22.09
CA HIS A 332 -8.09 -0.49 23.37
C HIS A 332 -6.75 0.01 23.93
N CYS A 333 -5.66 -0.28 23.24
CA CYS A 333 -4.31 0.13 23.59
C CYS A 333 -4.00 1.58 23.19
N MET A 334 -4.89 2.24 22.45
CA MET A 334 -4.78 3.64 22.01
C MET A 334 -5.99 4.43 22.49
N ALA A 335 -5.75 5.62 23.01
CA ALA A 335 -6.79 6.53 23.44
C ALA A 335 -6.53 7.94 22.89
N PRO A 336 -7.29 8.40 21.87
CA PRO A 336 -7.23 9.78 21.42
C PRO A 336 -7.81 10.69 22.52
N LYS A 337 -7.18 11.84 22.73
CA LYS A 337 -7.61 12.80 23.77
C LYS A 337 -8.73 13.74 23.31
N ARG A 338 -9.10 13.66 22.05
CA ARG A 338 -10.12 14.50 21.44
C ARG A 338 -10.90 13.67 20.42
N GLU A 339 -12.20 13.77 20.42
CA GLU A 339 -13.05 12.93 19.55
C GLU A 339 -13.83 13.74 18.52
N LYS A 340 -14.28 14.94 18.87
CA LYS A 340 -15.13 15.79 18.02
C LYS A 340 -14.66 17.21 17.98
N TRP A 341 -14.41 17.76 16.80
CA TRP A 341 -14.12 19.19 16.60
C TRP A 341 -14.19 19.61 15.13
N LYS A 342 -14.04 20.91 14.89
CA LYS A 342 -13.99 21.51 13.56
C LYS A 342 -12.58 22.01 13.28
N ILE A 343 -12.16 21.90 12.04
CA ILE A 343 -10.89 22.41 11.54
C ILE A 343 -11.22 23.32 10.34
N ASN A 344 -10.91 24.61 10.44
CA ASN A 344 -11.15 25.57 9.37
C ASN A 344 -10.18 25.38 8.20
N PRO A 345 -10.49 25.90 6.99
CA PRO A 345 -9.58 25.87 5.87
C PRO A 345 -8.19 26.40 6.21
N GLY A 346 -7.14 25.65 5.85
CA GLY A 346 -5.73 25.99 6.12
C GLY A 346 -5.29 25.83 7.59
N GLU A 347 -6.17 25.42 8.48
CA GLU A 347 -5.88 25.24 9.91
C GLU A 347 -5.23 23.88 10.19
N VAL A 348 -4.37 23.87 11.20
CA VAL A 348 -3.65 22.67 11.66
C VAL A 348 -3.93 22.47 13.14
N GLU A 349 -4.54 21.35 13.49
CA GLU A 349 -4.98 21.05 14.85
C GLU A 349 -4.24 19.84 15.46
N PRO A 350 -3.79 19.91 16.71
CA PRO A 350 -3.12 18.79 17.36
C PRO A 350 -4.12 17.73 17.83
N LEU A 351 -3.73 16.46 17.63
CA LEU A 351 -4.37 15.28 18.17
C LEU A 351 -3.37 14.50 19.00
N ASP A 352 -3.55 14.50 20.32
CA ASP A 352 -2.77 13.69 21.23
C ASP A 352 -3.40 12.29 21.37
N ILE A 353 -2.56 11.27 21.33
CA ILE A 353 -2.96 9.87 21.43
C ILE A 353 -2.12 9.21 22.52
N ASP A 354 -2.77 8.69 23.54
CA ASP A 354 -2.10 7.92 24.61
C ASP A 354 -2.04 6.44 24.22
N PHE A 355 -0.88 5.84 24.41
CA PHE A 355 -0.63 4.42 24.16
C PHE A 355 -0.40 3.69 25.47
N LYS A 356 -1.08 2.54 25.64
CA LYS A 356 -0.92 1.60 26.75
C LYS A 356 -0.55 0.24 26.17
N MET A 357 0.74 -0.03 26.08
CA MET A 357 1.29 -1.16 25.31
C MET A 357 1.74 -2.34 26.19
N LYS A 358 1.22 -2.45 27.42
CA LYS A 358 1.53 -3.57 28.33
C LYS A 358 1.17 -4.90 27.66
N GLY A 359 2.12 -5.80 27.58
CA GLY A 359 1.95 -7.12 26.95
C GLY A 359 2.26 -7.16 25.45
N TYR A 360 2.71 -6.05 24.87
CA TYR A 360 3.19 -5.98 23.49
C TYR A 360 4.71 -5.87 23.46
N SER A 361 5.34 -6.41 22.41
CA SER A 361 6.78 -6.30 22.16
C SER A 361 7.09 -6.45 20.69
N GLY A 362 8.24 -5.95 20.24
CA GLY A 362 8.68 -6.00 18.85
C GLY A 362 7.99 -4.97 17.97
N LEU A 363 7.91 -5.26 16.68
CA LEU A 363 7.31 -4.36 15.70
C LEU A 363 5.78 -4.38 15.76
N ILE A 364 5.19 -3.21 15.89
CA ILE A 364 3.76 -3.01 16.10
C ILE A 364 3.19 -2.07 15.04
N GLY A 365 2.08 -2.49 14.43
CA GLY A 365 1.25 -1.65 13.57
C GLY A 365 -0.10 -1.36 14.24
N ARG A 366 -0.54 -0.10 14.24
CA ARG A 366 -1.82 0.32 14.78
C ARG A 366 -2.55 1.21 13.78
N LYS A 367 -3.86 1.02 13.70
CA LYS A 367 -4.75 1.81 12.85
C LYS A 367 -5.51 2.85 13.67
N LEU A 368 -5.61 4.06 13.12
CA LEU A 368 -6.47 5.14 13.57
C LEU A 368 -7.38 5.52 12.39
N GLU A 369 -8.67 5.63 12.63
CA GLU A 369 -9.66 6.06 11.66
C GLU A 369 -10.31 7.35 12.13
N VAL A 370 -10.25 8.38 11.29
CA VAL A 370 -10.89 9.68 11.52
C VAL A 370 -12.18 9.72 10.70
N PHE A 371 -13.32 9.73 11.36
CA PHE A 371 -14.64 9.80 10.75
C PHE A 371 -15.07 11.26 10.68
N MET A 372 -15.42 11.70 9.49
CA MET A 372 -15.95 13.03 9.25
C MET A 372 -17.48 13.02 9.23
N LYS A 373 -18.11 14.13 9.58
CA LYS A 373 -19.57 14.27 9.46
C LYS A 373 -20.10 14.17 8.04
N SER A 374 -19.25 14.40 7.04
CA SER A 374 -19.56 14.18 5.62
C SER A 374 -19.79 12.70 5.28
N GLY A 375 -19.45 11.78 6.18
CA GLY A 375 -19.46 10.33 5.96
C GLY A 375 -18.12 9.78 5.44
N GLU A 376 -17.16 10.63 5.17
CA GLU A 376 -15.82 10.22 4.74
C GLU A 376 -14.98 9.71 5.90
N ILE A 377 -14.08 8.77 5.61
CA ILE A 377 -13.16 8.18 6.58
C ILE A 377 -11.73 8.40 6.10
N ARG A 378 -10.86 8.80 7.01
CA ARG A 378 -9.42 8.91 6.79
C ARG A 378 -8.69 7.89 7.65
N GLU A 379 -7.79 7.13 7.04
CA GLU A 379 -7.05 6.04 7.71
C GLU A 379 -5.60 6.42 7.96
N LEU A 380 -5.14 6.25 9.19
CA LEU A 380 -3.73 6.37 9.55
C LEU A 380 -3.22 5.04 10.10
N ILE A 381 -2.04 4.65 9.64
CA ILE A 381 -1.32 3.50 10.16
C ILE A 381 -0.10 4.00 10.91
N LEU A 382 0.01 3.62 12.17
CA LEU A 382 1.12 3.97 13.06
C LEU A 382 2.00 2.73 13.26
N LEU A 383 3.27 2.85 12.94
CA LEU A 383 4.26 1.78 13.07
C LEU A 383 5.27 2.16 14.12
N PHE A 384 5.63 1.26 15.02
CA PHE A 384 6.68 1.45 16.02
C PHE A 384 7.20 0.12 16.56
N GLU A 385 8.37 0.15 17.20
CA GLU A 385 9.01 -0.99 17.85
C GLU A 385 9.06 -0.75 19.36
N LEU A 386 8.66 -1.76 20.14
CA LEU A 386 8.75 -1.77 21.61
C LEU A 386 9.82 -2.74 22.09
#